data_6c5bc3ab38d087cf3771fab1df879bc0
#
_entry.id   6c5bc3ab38d087cf3771fab1df879bc0
#
_cell.length_a   1.000
_cell.length_b   1.000
_cell.length_c   1.000
_cell.angle_alpha   90.00
_cell.angle_beta   90.00
_cell.angle_gamma   90.00
#
_symmetry.space_group_name_H-M   'P 1'
#
loop_
_entity.id
_entity.type
_entity.pdbx_description
1 polymer ?
#
loop_
_entity_poly.entity_id
_entity_poly.type
_entity_poly.pdbx_seq_one_letter_code
_entity_poly.pdbx_strand_id
1 'polypeptide(L)' 'MVTFCFRDFGENLGTRPLGQKVREQLVPLLEKEERVVLDFTGVNVVSNSFADECIAKLLLTMSLAELKAHTTF' A
#
# COMPACT_ATOMS: atom_id res chain seq x y z
N MET A 1 -14.18 2.87 7.43
CA MET A 1 -12.73 2.67 7.57
C MET A 1 -12.39 1.20 7.42
N VAL A 2 -11.37 0.89 6.65
CA VAL A 2 -10.95 -0.50 6.42
C VAL A 2 -9.45 -0.62 6.71
N THR A 3 -9.01 -1.79 7.14
CA THR A 3 -7.60 -2.09 7.39
C THR A 3 -7.06 -2.98 6.27
N PHE A 4 -5.96 -2.54 5.67
CA PHE A 4 -5.25 -3.30 4.63
C PHE A 4 -3.99 -3.90 5.26
N CYS A 5 -3.99 -5.21 5.43
CA CYS A 5 -2.91 -5.92 6.12
C CYS A 5 -1.85 -6.37 5.12
N PHE A 6 -0.70 -5.72 5.12
CA PHE A 6 0.40 -6.06 4.21
C PHE A 6 0.99 -7.43 4.53
N ARG A 7 0.86 -7.89 5.77
CA ARG A 7 1.33 -9.20 6.22
C ARG A 7 0.66 -10.35 5.43
N ASP A 8 -0.55 -10.12 4.92
CA ASP A 8 -1.27 -11.12 4.13
C ASP A 8 -0.54 -11.46 2.83
N PHE A 9 0.38 -10.61 2.39
CA PHE A 9 1.19 -10.83 1.20
C PHE A 9 2.57 -11.40 1.50
N GLY A 10 2.89 -11.61 2.78
CA GLY A 10 4.15 -12.18 3.22
C GLY A 10 4.87 -11.30 4.24
N GLU A 11 5.89 -11.87 4.88
CA GLU A 11 6.69 -11.17 5.86
C GLU A 11 7.77 -10.31 5.20
N ASN A 12 8.18 -10.67 3.99
CA ASN A 12 9.23 -10.00 3.26
C ASN A 12 8.64 -9.42 1.97
N LEU A 13 8.41 -8.13 1.96
CA LEU A 13 7.85 -7.42 0.81
C LEU A 13 9.02 -6.87 -0.01
N GLY A 14 9.58 -7.71 -0.88
CA GLY A 14 10.87 -7.44 -1.47
C GLY A 14 10.95 -7.34 -2.98
N THR A 15 9.85 -7.50 -3.73
CA THR A 15 9.92 -7.54 -5.18
C THR A 15 8.95 -6.54 -5.82
N ARG A 16 9.28 -6.10 -7.05
CA ARG A 16 8.39 -5.23 -7.82
C ARG A 16 7.09 -5.92 -8.25
N PRO A 17 7.11 -7.19 -8.70
CA PRO A 17 5.85 -7.88 -9.02
C PRO A 17 4.91 -7.96 -7.83
N LEU A 18 5.43 -8.18 -6.64
CA LEU A 18 4.63 -8.20 -5.44
C LEU A 18 4.07 -6.80 -5.13
N GLY A 19 4.89 -5.76 -5.28
CA GLY A 19 4.45 -4.39 -5.10
C GLY A 19 3.32 -4.01 -6.04
N GLN A 20 3.42 -4.42 -7.30
CA GLN A 20 2.36 -4.20 -8.28
C GLN A 20 1.07 -4.91 -7.87
N LYS A 21 1.17 -6.17 -7.45
CA LYS A 21 0.02 -6.95 -7.04
C LYS A 21 -0.70 -6.31 -5.85
N VAL A 22 0.07 -5.86 -4.86
CA VAL A 22 -0.49 -5.19 -3.69
C VAL A 22 -1.16 -3.88 -4.10
N ARG A 23 -0.51 -3.09 -4.97
CA ARG A 23 -1.09 -1.84 -5.46
C ARG A 23 -2.41 -2.08 -6.18
N GLU A 24 -2.50 -3.12 -7.00
CA GLU A 24 -3.72 -3.45 -7.73
C GLU A 24 -4.88 -3.74 -6.80
N GLN A 25 -4.61 -4.25 -5.61
CA GLN A 25 -5.65 -4.48 -4.62
C GLN A 25 -5.91 -3.26 -3.74
N LEU A 26 -4.88 -2.45 -3.51
CA LEU A 26 -5.01 -1.27 -2.66
C LEU A 26 -5.75 -0.12 -3.35
N VAL A 27 -5.49 0.12 -4.63
CA VAL A 27 -6.10 1.24 -5.37
C VAL A 27 -7.63 1.21 -5.33
N PRO A 28 -8.31 0.07 -5.59
CA PRO A 28 -9.78 0.04 -5.48
C PRO A 28 -10.29 0.38 -4.09
N LEU A 29 -9.55 0.00 -3.05
CA LEU A 29 -9.94 0.32 -1.68
C LEU A 29 -9.81 1.82 -1.41
N LEU A 30 -8.74 2.44 -1.91
CA LEU A 30 -8.56 3.88 -1.75
C LEU A 30 -9.61 4.69 -2.49
N GLU A 31 -10.12 4.16 -3.61
CA GLU A 31 -11.18 4.81 -4.37
C GLU A 31 -12.54 4.65 -3.72
N LYS A 32 -12.77 3.53 -3.06
CA LYS A 32 -14.06 3.15 -2.51
C LYS A 32 -14.26 3.62 -1.08
N GLU A 33 -13.21 3.54 -0.26
CA GLU A 33 -13.30 3.83 1.17
C GLU A 33 -12.80 5.23 1.49
N GLU A 34 -13.43 5.87 2.46
CA GLU A 34 -12.98 7.18 2.92
C GLU A 34 -11.62 7.13 3.58
N ARG A 35 -11.34 6.02 4.28
CA ARG A 35 -10.07 5.88 4.99
C ARG A 35 -9.63 4.43 5.01
N VAL A 36 -8.36 4.23 4.70
CA VAL A 36 -7.72 2.91 4.72
C VAL A 36 -6.53 2.97 5.68
N VAL A 37 -6.49 2.03 6.62
CA VAL A 37 -5.35 1.89 7.52
C VAL A 37 -4.35 0.95 6.85
N LEU A 38 -3.13 1.42 6.65
CA LEU A 38 -2.05 0.61 6.09
C LEU A 38 -1.30 -0.06 7.24
N ASP A 39 -1.61 -1.33 7.46
CA ASP A 39 -1.10 -2.09 8.59
C ASP A 39 0.08 -2.95 8.17
N PHE A 40 1.25 -2.65 8.72
CA PHE A 40 2.49 -3.37 8.46
C PHE A 40 2.88 -4.30 9.62
N THR A 41 1.95 -4.55 10.56
CA THR A 41 2.20 -5.45 11.69
C THR A 41 2.57 -6.84 11.18
N GLY A 42 3.67 -7.39 11.68
CA GLY A 42 4.16 -8.71 11.27
C GLY A 42 5.01 -8.72 10.01
N VAL A 43 5.18 -7.56 9.36
CA VAL A 43 6.06 -7.44 8.20
C VAL A 43 7.49 -7.16 8.69
N ASN A 44 8.44 -8.01 8.27
CA ASN A 44 9.84 -7.88 8.68
C ASN A 44 10.64 -6.95 7.77
N VAL A 45 10.41 -7.02 6.48
CA VAL A 45 11.20 -6.28 5.49
C VAL A 45 10.30 -5.69 4.43
N VAL A 46 10.53 -4.41 4.10
CA VAL A 46 9.96 -3.75 2.93
C VAL A 46 11.12 -3.19 2.14
N SER A 47 11.35 -3.72 0.94
CA SER A 47 12.45 -3.26 0.10
C SER A 47 12.10 -1.95 -0.60
N ASN A 48 13.15 -1.25 -1.08
CA ASN A 48 12.94 -0.04 -1.88
C ASN A 48 12.18 -0.34 -3.17
N SER A 49 12.43 -1.51 -3.78
CA SER A 49 11.72 -1.90 -5.00
C SER A 49 10.24 -2.08 -4.76
N PHE A 50 9.86 -2.73 -3.67
CA PHE A 50 8.45 -2.90 -3.31
C PHE A 50 7.81 -1.55 -3.01
N ALA A 51 8.44 -0.74 -2.19
CA ALA A 51 7.91 0.56 -1.81
C ALA A 51 7.73 1.46 -3.04
N ASP A 52 8.70 1.47 -3.94
CA ASP A 52 8.62 2.24 -5.17
C ASP A 52 7.45 1.78 -6.04
N GLU A 53 7.32 0.47 -6.25
CA GLU A 53 6.28 -0.07 -7.11
C GLU A 53 4.88 0.09 -6.50
N CYS A 54 4.75 -0.10 -5.20
CA CYS A 54 3.46 -0.04 -4.53
C CYS A 54 3.05 1.39 -4.17
N ILE A 55 3.91 2.11 -3.45
CA ILE A 55 3.56 3.39 -2.86
C ILE A 55 3.86 4.56 -3.79
N ALA A 56 5.07 4.61 -4.36
CA ALA A 56 5.45 5.73 -5.21
C ALA A 56 4.57 5.83 -6.45
N LYS A 57 4.17 4.71 -7.01
CA LYS A 57 3.30 4.70 -8.18
C LYS A 57 1.86 5.10 -7.86
N LEU A 58 1.43 5.01 -6.62
CA LEU A 58 0.16 5.58 -6.21
C LEU A 58 0.16 7.10 -6.39
N LEU A 59 1.31 7.73 -6.19
CA LEU A 59 1.43 9.19 -6.32
C LEU A 59 1.31 9.67 -7.76
N LEU A 60 1.34 8.76 -8.74
CA LEU A 60 1.08 9.09 -10.13
C LEU A 60 -0.42 9.26 -10.42
N THR A 61 -1.27 8.66 -9.59
CA THR A 61 -2.72 8.72 -9.75
C THR A 61 -3.39 9.62 -8.72
N MET A 62 -2.72 9.90 -7.61
CA MET A 62 -3.25 10.80 -6.59
C MET A 62 -2.10 11.56 -5.93
N SER A 63 -2.40 12.75 -5.43
CA SER A 63 -1.39 13.56 -4.75
C SER A 63 -1.05 12.97 -3.38
N LEU A 64 0.10 13.36 -2.84
CA LEU A 64 0.49 12.96 -1.49
C LEU A 64 -0.55 13.41 -0.46
N ALA A 65 -1.11 14.61 -0.65
CA ALA A 65 -2.14 15.12 0.25
C ALA A 65 -3.40 14.25 0.22
N GLU A 66 -3.82 13.81 -0.97
CA GLU A 66 -4.96 12.92 -1.11
C GLU A 66 -4.68 11.57 -0.45
N LEU A 67 -3.49 11.02 -0.66
CA LEU A 67 -3.12 9.75 -0.06
C LEU A 67 -3.13 9.86 1.47
N LYS A 68 -2.56 10.92 2.03
CA LYS A 68 -2.55 11.14 3.47
C LYS A 68 -3.96 11.32 4.04
N ALA A 69 -4.84 11.93 3.28
CA ALA A 69 -6.22 12.14 3.71
C ALA A 69 -7.00 10.83 3.78
N HIS A 70 -6.65 9.85 2.95
CA HIS A 70 -7.35 8.57 2.87
C HIS A 70 -6.67 7.43 3.61
N THR A 71 -5.44 7.61 4.10
CA THR A 71 -4.67 6.52 4.71
C THR A 71 -4.16 6.87 6.10
N THR A 72 -3.91 5.82 6.90
CA THR A 72 -3.25 5.91 8.20
C THR A 72 -2.26 4.76 8.29
N PHE A 73 -1.10 5.03 8.91
CA PHE A 73 -0.06 4.02 9.07
C PHE A 73 0.00 3.49 10.49
#